data_83c374fc32a3ccb3642016767c54f2ca
#
_entry.id   83c374fc32a3ccb3642016767c54f2ca
#
_cell.length_a   1.000
_cell.length_b   1.000
_cell.length_c   1.000
_cell.angle_alpha   90.00
_cell.angle_beta   90.00
_cell.angle_gamma   90.00
#
_symmetry.space_group_name_H-M   'P 1'
#
loop_
_entity.id
_entity.type
_entity.pdbx_description
1 polymer ?
#
loop_
_entity_poly.entity_id
_entity_poly.type
_entity_poly.pdbx_seq_one_letter_code
_entity_poly.pdbx_strand_id
1 'polypeptide(L)'
;MTRPGELFGAQAILRLLKAGATMSGQTAARLPVWEPTLGSEMGDPRLSKMMLSREGVTMTAAFFRKQGTGLFARCPGSTWVGESEKYPLGLRGIREPDPIRLEDMVLYERERGALVENTRRLLDGRQACNILLYGDKGTGKSATVKALLSSFWLEGLRIVEVPLAQLTNLPTIFSILREQPGKFIVFVDDLAFNDSCPEYTALKTVLEGGLEARPSNVVVYATSNRRNIVRQRFSERQDDVNERDTLEEKFSLADRFDLRLTFSAPTQEEYFTICRALLDARGVKYDWETLMPRARAWTVSHNGCSPRIARQFVDYIAGGEA
;
A
#
# COMPACT_ATOMS: atom_id res chain seq x y z
N MET A 1 23.43 -12.84 -7.10
CA MET A 1 24.44 -12.79 -6.02
C MET A 1 24.84 -11.34 -5.83
N THR A 2 24.28 -10.66 -4.84
CA THR A 2 24.72 -9.32 -4.43
C THR A 2 25.99 -9.51 -3.61
N ARG A 3 27.10 -8.87 -4.02
CA ARG A 3 28.37 -9.01 -3.32
C ARG A 3 28.28 -8.39 -1.91
N PRO A 4 28.81 -9.01 -0.85
CA PRO A 4 28.72 -8.52 0.53
C PRO A 4 29.21 -7.08 0.72
N GLY A 5 30.07 -6.56 -0.13
CA GLY A 5 30.58 -5.18 -0.07
C GLY A 5 29.56 -4.08 -0.38
N GLU A 6 28.46 -4.38 -1.11
CA GLU A 6 27.45 -3.36 -1.47
C GLU A 6 26.53 -2.99 -0.29
N LEU A 7 26.30 -3.94 0.66
CA LEU A 7 25.50 -3.69 1.86
C LEU A 7 26.28 -2.90 2.91
N PHE A 8 27.59 -3.12 3.03
CA PHE A 8 28.41 -2.49 4.07
C PHE A 8 28.61 -0.98 3.84
N GLY A 9 28.73 -0.53 2.57
CA GLY A 9 28.90 0.88 2.26
C GLY A 9 27.70 1.75 2.65
N ALA A 10 26.49 1.33 2.30
CA ALA A 10 25.27 2.08 2.60
C ALA A 10 24.93 2.10 4.10
N GLN A 11 25.12 0.99 4.81
CA GLN A 11 24.93 0.92 6.26
C GLN A 11 25.99 1.72 7.04
N ALA A 12 27.23 1.75 6.59
CA ALA A 12 28.27 2.56 7.21
C ALA A 12 27.98 4.06 7.06
N ILE A 13 27.55 4.51 5.88
CA ILE A 13 27.14 5.90 5.63
C ILE A 13 25.93 6.27 6.49
N LEU A 14 24.92 5.40 6.61
CA LEU A 14 23.74 5.62 7.46
C LEU A 14 24.10 5.68 8.96
N ARG A 15 25.04 4.85 9.44
CA ARG A 15 25.54 4.89 10.82
C ARG A 15 26.29 6.19 11.12
N LEU A 16 27.13 6.65 10.19
CA LEU A 16 27.86 7.91 10.31
C LEU A 16 26.91 9.12 10.33
N LEU A 17 25.86 9.10 9.52
CA LEU A 17 24.84 10.14 9.49
C LEU A 17 23.96 10.14 10.73
N LYS A 18 23.58 8.97 11.28
CA LYS A 18 22.86 8.84 12.56
C LYS A 18 23.70 9.35 13.74
N ALA A 19 25.03 9.21 13.68
CA ALA A 19 25.94 9.68 14.71
C ALA A 19 26.22 11.20 14.67
N GLY A 20 25.63 11.95 13.73
CA GLY A 20 25.84 13.40 13.61
C GLY A 20 27.29 13.81 13.26
N ALA A 21 28.08 12.86 12.76
CA ALA A 21 29.48 13.09 12.44
C ALA A 21 29.61 14.02 11.23
N THR A 22 30.16 15.19 11.44
CA THR A 22 30.72 16.03 10.39
C THR A 22 32.00 15.33 9.86
N MET A 23 31.90 14.78 8.66
CA MET A 23 33.07 14.14 8.04
C MET A 23 34.15 15.19 7.75
N SER A 24 35.31 15.04 8.39
CA SER A 24 36.50 15.80 8.00
C SER A 24 37.05 15.26 6.67
N GLY A 25 37.72 16.10 5.86
CA GLY A 25 38.26 15.71 4.57
C GLY A 25 39.20 14.49 4.59
N GLN A 26 39.85 14.21 5.75
CA GLN A 26 40.69 13.03 5.95
C GLN A 26 39.91 11.72 6.11
N THR A 27 38.71 11.77 6.63
CA THR A 27 37.84 10.59 6.78
C THR A 27 37.21 10.18 5.43
N ALA A 28 36.95 11.16 4.56
CA ALA A 28 36.46 10.89 3.19
C ALA A 28 37.50 10.17 2.32
N ALA A 29 38.77 10.44 2.52
CA ALA A 29 39.89 9.80 1.78
C ALA A 29 40.14 8.34 2.18
N ARG A 30 39.59 7.86 3.29
CA ARG A 30 39.72 6.46 3.79
C ARG A 30 38.51 5.56 3.52
N LEU A 31 37.46 6.08 2.92
CA LEU A 31 36.35 5.24 2.49
C LEU A 31 36.82 4.40 1.28
N PRO A 32 36.56 3.09 1.25
CA PRO A 32 36.83 2.30 0.07
C PRO A 32 36.09 2.93 -1.12
N VAL A 33 36.82 3.10 -2.23
CA VAL A 33 36.25 3.62 -3.47
C VAL A 33 35.09 2.69 -3.85
N TRP A 34 33.88 3.17 -3.70
CA TRP A 34 32.71 2.46 -4.16
C TRP A 34 32.59 2.72 -5.66
N GLU A 35 32.95 1.73 -6.46
CA GLU A 35 32.64 1.73 -7.88
C GLU A 35 31.20 1.21 -8.03
N PRO A 36 30.23 2.08 -8.36
CA PRO A 36 28.89 1.61 -8.68
C PRO A 36 28.99 0.79 -9.97
N THR A 37 28.77 -0.51 -9.90
CA THR A 37 28.44 -1.35 -11.06
C THR A 37 27.03 -1.00 -11.53
N LEU A 38 26.82 0.24 -11.93
CA LEU A 38 25.70 0.71 -12.71
C LEU A 38 26.10 0.58 -14.17
N GLY A 39 25.19 0.00 -14.96
CA GLY A 39 25.44 -0.26 -16.37
C GLY A 39 26.03 0.95 -17.10
N SER A 40 26.57 0.74 -18.24
CA SER A 40 27.45 1.56 -19.07
C SER A 40 27.12 3.06 -19.28
N GLU A 41 26.05 3.55 -18.70
CA GLU A 41 25.62 4.95 -18.80
C GLU A 41 26.13 5.88 -17.67
N MET A 42 26.68 5.33 -16.58
CA MET A 42 27.25 6.14 -15.48
C MET A 42 28.78 6.28 -15.49
N GLY A 43 29.38 6.09 -16.63
CA GLY A 43 30.81 6.30 -16.85
C GLY A 43 31.24 7.77 -17.01
N ASP A 44 30.37 8.76 -16.72
CA ASP A 44 30.77 10.17 -16.77
C ASP A 44 31.61 10.52 -15.51
N PRO A 45 32.91 10.86 -15.69
CA PRO A 45 33.81 11.28 -14.60
C PRO A 45 33.27 12.48 -13.80
N ARG A 46 32.38 13.28 -14.39
CA ARG A 46 31.76 14.45 -13.75
C ARG A 46 30.75 14.02 -12.70
N LEU A 47 29.96 12.96 -12.97
CA LEU A 47 29.02 12.40 -12.01
C LEU A 47 29.73 11.77 -10.81
N SER A 48 30.81 11.02 -11.05
CA SER A 48 31.62 10.46 -9.97
C SER A 48 32.22 11.57 -9.09
N LYS A 49 32.71 12.65 -9.69
CA LYS A 49 33.30 13.78 -8.96
C LYS A 49 32.25 14.58 -8.18
N MET A 50 31.03 14.73 -8.71
CA MET A 50 29.89 15.36 -8.04
C MET A 50 29.39 14.52 -6.88
N MET A 51 29.30 13.21 -7.01
CA MET A 51 28.88 12.31 -5.93
C MET A 51 29.88 12.25 -4.78
N LEU A 52 31.19 12.46 -5.03
CA LEU A 52 32.23 12.51 -4.01
C LEU A 52 32.41 13.91 -3.40
N SER A 53 31.74 14.94 -3.92
CA SER A 53 31.73 16.27 -3.31
C SER A 53 30.88 16.25 -2.02
N ARG A 54 31.14 17.21 -1.11
CA ARG A 54 30.35 17.37 0.13
C ARG A 54 28.86 17.54 -0.16
N GLU A 55 28.54 18.26 -1.22
CA GLU A 55 27.17 18.47 -1.70
C GLU A 55 26.57 17.18 -2.28
N GLY A 56 27.34 16.45 -3.10
CA GLY A 56 26.93 15.17 -3.66
C GLY A 56 26.68 14.11 -2.60
N VAL A 57 27.54 14.02 -1.58
CA VAL A 57 27.33 13.12 -0.42
C VAL A 57 26.06 13.50 0.33
N THR A 58 25.82 14.80 0.54
CA THR A 58 24.61 15.28 1.23
C THR A 58 23.35 14.97 0.43
N MET A 59 23.38 15.20 -0.90
CA MET A 59 22.25 14.88 -1.79
C MET A 59 22.01 13.36 -1.85
N THR A 60 23.05 12.56 -1.97
CA THR A 60 22.95 11.10 -1.99
C THR A 60 22.41 10.57 -0.66
N ALA A 61 22.87 11.11 0.46
CA ALA A 61 22.37 10.75 1.77
C ALA A 61 20.90 11.15 1.96
N ALA A 62 20.51 12.33 1.48
CA ALA A 62 19.10 12.77 1.50
C ALA A 62 18.22 11.86 0.63
N PHE A 63 18.71 11.47 -0.55
CA PHE A 63 18.03 10.51 -1.43
C PHE A 63 17.81 9.16 -0.72
N PHE A 64 18.88 8.54 -0.19
CA PHE A 64 18.75 7.26 0.50
C PHE A 64 17.92 7.32 1.78
N ARG A 65 17.95 8.45 2.49
CA ARG A 65 17.11 8.68 3.65
C ARG A 65 15.62 8.67 3.28
N LYS A 66 15.28 9.19 2.10
CA LYS A 66 13.91 9.29 1.60
C LYS A 66 13.48 8.02 0.86
N GLN A 67 14.33 7.50 -0.02
CA GLN A 67 13.98 6.42 -0.94
C GLN A 67 14.37 5.01 -0.42
N GLY A 68 15.15 4.92 0.65
CA GLY A 68 15.68 3.64 1.13
C GLY A 68 16.86 3.15 0.30
N THR A 69 17.22 1.88 0.52
CA THR A 69 18.33 1.20 -0.18
C THR A 69 17.86 -0.15 -0.73
N GLY A 70 18.62 -0.74 -1.64
CA GLY A 70 18.39 -2.09 -2.14
C GLY A 70 17.01 -2.26 -2.80
N LEU A 71 16.19 -3.16 -2.26
CA LEU A 71 14.84 -3.45 -2.75
C LEU A 71 13.96 -2.21 -2.73
N PHE A 72 13.95 -1.49 -1.62
CA PHE A 72 13.06 -0.35 -1.39
C PHE A 72 13.41 0.88 -2.23
N ALA A 73 14.68 1.03 -2.67
CA ALA A 73 15.05 2.09 -3.58
C ALA A 73 14.56 1.84 -5.02
N ARG A 74 14.39 0.57 -5.40
CA ARG A 74 14.06 0.17 -6.78
C ARG A 74 12.60 -0.22 -6.99
N CYS A 75 11.91 -0.60 -5.92
CA CYS A 75 10.56 -1.12 -5.97
C CYS A 75 9.63 -0.27 -5.10
N PRO A 76 8.62 0.40 -5.70
CA PRO A 76 7.62 1.13 -4.95
C PRO A 76 6.82 0.24 -4.02
N GLY A 77 6.50 -0.97 -4.46
CA GLY A 77 5.77 -1.98 -3.70
C GLY A 77 6.53 -3.29 -3.55
N SER A 78 6.11 -4.10 -2.61
CA SER A 78 6.59 -5.47 -2.43
C SER A 78 5.47 -6.35 -1.86
N THR A 79 5.61 -7.67 -2.05
CA THR A 79 4.73 -8.66 -1.44
C THR A 79 5.58 -9.55 -0.54
N TRP A 80 5.06 -9.85 0.64
CA TRP A 80 5.68 -10.83 1.53
C TRP A 80 5.49 -12.24 0.97
N VAL A 81 6.59 -12.97 0.80
CA VAL A 81 6.61 -14.34 0.25
C VAL A 81 7.35 -15.32 1.15
N GLY A 82 7.83 -14.84 2.31
CA GLY A 82 8.69 -15.61 3.21
C GLY A 82 10.16 -15.59 2.79
N GLU A 83 11.02 -15.79 3.77
CA GLU A 83 12.48 -15.81 3.55
C GLU A 83 12.89 -17.03 2.74
N SER A 84 13.79 -16.82 1.79
CA SER A 84 14.36 -17.86 0.94
C SER A 84 15.68 -17.36 0.33
N GLU A 85 16.47 -18.24 -0.29
CA GLU A 85 17.68 -17.84 -1.02
C GLU A 85 17.41 -16.77 -2.08
N LYS A 86 16.26 -16.86 -2.77
CA LYS A 86 15.83 -15.87 -3.77
C LYS A 86 15.36 -14.56 -3.15
N TYR A 87 14.77 -14.61 -1.97
CA TYR A 87 14.18 -13.48 -1.25
C TYR A 87 14.71 -13.42 0.19
N PRO A 88 15.97 -12.98 0.40
CA PRO A 88 16.59 -13.00 1.74
C PRO A 88 15.88 -12.16 2.78
N LEU A 89 15.13 -11.14 2.35
CA LEU A 89 14.30 -10.30 3.22
C LEU A 89 12.84 -10.80 3.29
N GLY A 90 12.53 -11.95 2.72
CA GLY A 90 11.15 -12.44 2.62
C GLY A 90 10.26 -11.61 1.67
N LEU A 91 10.81 -10.62 0.97
CA LEU A 91 10.07 -9.66 0.17
C LEU A 91 10.37 -9.81 -1.32
N ARG A 92 9.33 -9.99 -2.12
CA ARG A 92 9.36 -9.91 -3.57
C ARG A 92 9.01 -8.50 -4.03
N GLY A 93 9.95 -7.77 -4.64
CA GLY A 93 9.73 -6.41 -5.13
C GLY A 93 8.81 -6.35 -6.34
N ILE A 94 7.97 -5.32 -6.38
CA ILE A 94 7.09 -4.96 -7.48
C ILE A 94 7.64 -3.66 -8.09
N ARG A 95 8.20 -3.74 -9.30
CA ARG A 95 8.79 -2.58 -10.00
C ARG A 95 7.72 -1.75 -10.69
N GLU A 96 6.74 -2.40 -11.26
CA GLU A 96 5.64 -1.81 -12.02
C GLU A 96 4.32 -2.14 -11.30
N PRO A 97 3.94 -1.33 -10.29
CA PRO A 97 2.65 -1.48 -9.65
C PRO A 97 1.52 -1.06 -10.60
N ASP A 98 0.29 -1.45 -10.27
CA ASP A 98 -0.91 -1.02 -10.98
C ASP A 98 -0.93 0.52 -11.11
N PRO A 99 -1.03 1.10 -12.32
CA PRO A 99 -0.91 2.53 -12.57
C PRO A 99 -2.15 3.35 -12.15
N ILE A 100 -2.93 2.86 -11.22
CA ILE A 100 -4.12 3.54 -10.68
C ILE A 100 -3.70 4.87 -10.03
N ARG A 101 -4.43 5.95 -10.34
CA ARG A 101 -4.24 7.28 -9.74
C ARG A 101 -5.44 7.67 -8.89
N LEU A 102 -5.21 8.45 -7.84
CA LEU A 102 -6.29 8.99 -7.02
C LEU A 102 -7.20 9.94 -7.81
N GLU A 103 -6.65 10.65 -8.78
CA GLU A 103 -7.36 11.61 -9.63
C GLU A 103 -8.36 10.92 -10.58
N ASP A 104 -8.07 9.67 -10.99
CA ASP A 104 -8.90 8.88 -11.89
C ASP A 104 -10.08 8.21 -11.17
N MET A 105 -10.17 8.38 -9.86
CA MET A 105 -11.19 7.75 -9.05
C MET A 105 -12.38 8.68 -8.85
N VAL A 106 -13.55 8.18 -9.16
CA VAL A 106 -14.82 8.89 -8.98
C VAL A 106 -15.48 8.40 -7.69
N LEU A 107 -16.12 9.29 -6.94
CA LEU A 107 -16.76 9.09 -5.62
C LEU A 107 -15.76 8.86 -4.46
N TYR A 108 -16.31 8.84 -3.26
CA TYR A 108 -15.61 8.61 -1.98
C TYR A 108 -14.53 9.66 -1.69
N GLU A 109 -14.75 10.93 -2.06
CA GLU A 109 -13.79 12.03 -1.86
C GLU A 109 -13.42 12.18 -0.38
N ARG A 110 -14.39 12.04 0.51
CA ARG A 110 -14.20 12.15 1.95
C ARG A 110 -13.30 11.03 2.48
N GLU A 111 -13.59 9.79 2.10
CA GLU A 111 -12.84 8.60 2.51
C GLU A 111 -11.42 8.62 1.94
N ARG A 112 -11.28 9.00 0.67
CA ARG A 112 -9.98 9.18 0.02
C ARG A 112 -9.19 10.32 0.66
N GLY A 113 -9.83 11.44 0.95
CA GLY A 113 -9.21 12.58 1.63
C GLY A 113 -8.65 12.21 3.00
N ALA A 114 -9.43 11.45 3.81
CA ALA A 114 -8.99 10.95 5.10
C ALA A 114 -7.79 9.99 4.99
N LEU A 115 -7.81 9.11 3.98
CA LEU A 115 -6.71 8.17 3.70
C LEU A 115 -5.43 8.91 3.30
N VAL A 116 -5.54 9.90 2.42
CA VAL A 116 -4.44 10.75 1.96
C VAL A 116 -3.85 11.55 3.14
N GLU A 117 -4.69 12.18 3.94
CA GLU A 117 -4.25 12.96 5.11
C GLU A 117 -3.48 12.09 6.11
N ASN A 118 -3.98 10.89 6.41
CA ASN A 118 -3.29 9.96 7.29
C ASN A 118 -1.94 9.49 6.72
N THR A 119 -1.88 9.26 5.40
CA THR A 119 -0.64 8.89 4.71
C THR A 119 0.37 10.05 4.74
N ARG A 120 -0.07 11.29 4.59
CA ARG A 120 0.80 12.48 4.73
C ARG A 120 1.35 12.62 6.15
N ARG A 121 0.54 12.37 7.19
CA ARG A 121 1.04 12.33 8.57
C ARG A 121 2.18 11.32 8.75
N LEU A 122 2.02 10.12 8.17
CA LEU A 122 3.08 9.11 8.18
C LEU A 122 4.36 9.61 7.49
N LEU A 123 4.23 10.20 6.31
CA LEU A 123 5.37 10.74 5.53
C LEU A 123 6.09 11.85 6.29
N ASP A 124 5.36 12.73 6.94
CA ASP A 124 5.88 13.81 7.79
C ASP A 124 6.51 13.31 9.10
N GLY A 125 6.46 12.02 9.39
CA GLY A 125 6.94 11.45 10.65
C GLY A 125 6.05 11.77 11.85
N ARG A 126 4.82 12.23 11.61
CA ARG A 126 3.78 12.44 12.62
C ARG A 126 3.07 11.14 12.94
N GLN A 127 2.35 11.11 14.06
CA GLN A 127 1.53 9.94 14.42
C GLN A 127 0.45 9.72 13.35
N ALA A 128 0.42 8.50 12.80
CA ALA A 128 -0.54 8.05 11.81
C ALA A 128 -1.28 6.80 12.30
N CYS A 129 -2.53 6.67 11.91
CA CYS A 129 -3.47 5.63 12.33
C CYS A 129 -3.35 4.37 11.48
N ASN A 130 -3.69 3.21 12.05
CA ASN A 130 -4.07 2.04 11.29
C ASN A 130 -5.48 2.23 10.73
N ILE A 131 -5.70 1.87 9.47
CA ILE A 131 -6.97 2.12 8.78
C ILE A 131 -7.61 0.84 8.29
N LEU A 132 -8.90 0.68 8.58
CA LEU A 132 -9.75 -0.33 7.96
C LEU A 132 -10.66 0.32 6.92
N LEU A 133 -10.48 -0.04 5.64
CA LEU A 133 -11.41 0.29 4.57
C LEU A 133 -12.45 -0.81 4.47
N TYR A 134 -13.68 -0.48 4.75
CA TYR A 134 -14.75 -1.43 4.94
C TYR A 134 -15.94 -1.10 4.02
N GLY A 135 -16.64 -2.09 3.50
CA GLY A 135 -17.85 -1.85 2.70
C GLY A 135 -18.04 -2.81 1.54
N ASP A 136 -18.91 -2.45 0.59
CA ASP A 136 -19.37 -3.33 -0.46
C ASP A 136 -18.26 -3.72 -1.45
N LYS A 137 -18.39 -4.89 -2.09
CA LYS A 137 -17.43 -5.40 -3.05
C LYS A 137 -17.43 -4.54 -4.33
N GLY A 138 -16.23 -4.27 -4.87
CA GLY A 138 -16.08 -3.53 -6.12
C GLY A 138 -16.13 -2.02 -5.98
N THR A 139 -16.20 -1.47 -4.76
CA THR A 139 -16.26 -0.02 -4.49
C THR A 139 -14.92 0.71 -4.59
N GLY A 140 -13.82 -0.02 -4.83
CA GLY A 140 -12.50 0.58 -5.04
C GLY A 140 -11.61 0.66 -3.81
N LYS A 141 -11.93 0.02 -2.68
CA LYS A 141 -11.13 0.03 -1.44
C LYS A 141 -9.65 -0.29 -1.69
N SER A 142 -9.36 -1.46 -2.25
CA SER A 142 -7.99 -1.89 -2.54
C SER A 142 -7.32 -1.00 -3.58
N ALA A 143 -8.07 -0.54 -4.59
CA ALA A 143 -7.59 0.39 -5.60
C ALA A 143 -7.17 1.73 -4.98
N THR A 144 -7.92 2.25 -3.99
CA THR A 144 -7.59 3.49 -3.30
C THR A 144 -6.27 3.37 -2.53
N VAL A 145 -6.03 2.25 -1.84
CA VAL A 145 -4.73 2.02 -1.17
C VAL A 145 -3.59 1.93 -2.18
N LYS A 146 -3.77 1.20 -3.27
CA LYS A 146 -2.75 1.07 -4.34
C LYS A 146 -2.45 2.41 -5.01
N ALA A 147 -3.46 3.27 -5.19
CA ALA A 147 -3.30 4.61 -5.77
C ALA A 147 -2.41 5.55 -4.93
N LEU A 148 -2.32 5.35 -3.61
CA LEU A 148 -1.39 6.10 -2.76
C LEU A 148 0.07 5.90 -3.20
N LEU A 149 0.39 4.72 -3.73
CA LEU A 149 1.73 4.43 -4.21
C LEU A 149 2.11 5.32 -5.38
N SER A 150 1.22 5.47 -6.37
CA SER A 150 1.43 6.36 -7.52
C SER A 150 1.63 7.82 -7.09
N SER A 151 0.93 8.25 -6.02
CA SER A 151 0.99 9.63 -5.52
C SER A 151 2.20 9.92 -4.65
N PHE A 152 2.69 8.95 -3.85
CA PHE A 152 3.63 9.24 -2.77
C PHE A 152 4.93 8.44 -2.79
N TRP A 153 5.14 7.54 -3.76
CA TRP A 153 6.36 6.73 -3.78
C TRP A 153 7.63 7.58 -3.91
N LEU A 154 7.59 8.67 -4.69
CA LEU A 154 8.69 9.63 -4.81
C LEU A 154 8.93 10.43 -3.52
N GLU A 155 7.94 10.46 -2.63
CA GLU A 155 8.06 11.06 -1.31
C GLU A 155 8.59 10.10 -0.25
N GLY A 156 8.86 8.84 -0.62
CA GLY A 156 9.43 7.81 0.24
C GLY A 156 8.44 6.80 0.77
N LEU A 157 7.18 6.82 0.28
CA LEU A 157 6.19 5.80 0.62
C LEU A 157 6.53 4.47 -0.04
N ARG A 158 6.34 3.37 0.69
CA ARG A 158 6.38 2.01 0.18
C ARG A 158 5.17 1.24 0.68
N ILE A 159 4.65 0.34 -0.14
CA ILE A 159 3.57 -0.57 0.26
C ILE A 159 4.12 -2.00 0.29
N VAL A 160 3.88 -2.67 1.40
CA VAL A 160 4.20 -4.09 1.60
C VAL A 160 2.89 -4.84 1.72
N GLU A 161 2.52 -5.57 0.67
CA GLU A 161 1.33 -6.43 0.68
C GLU A 161 1.65 -7.72 1.44
N VAL A 162 0.80 -8.05 2.41
CA VAL A 162 0.93 -9.28 3.21
C VAL A 162 -0.30 -10.14 2.97
N PRO A 163 -0.14 -11.33 2.33
CA PRO A 163 -1.23 -12.28 2.17
C PRO A 163 -1.82 -12.71 3.51
N LEU A 164 -3.14 -12.95 3.58
CA LEU A 164 -3.83 -13.34 4.80
C LEU A 164 -3.16 -14.52 5.50
N ALA A 165 -2.81 -15.57 4.76
CA ALA A 165 -2.12 -16.75 5.30
C ALA A 165 -0.71 -16.49 5.87
N GLN A 166 -0.20 -15.28 5.74
CA GLN A 166 1.14 -14.88 6.17
C GLN A 166 1.12 -13.83 7.29
N LEU A 167 -0.05 -13.52 7.86
CA LEU A 167 -0.19 -12.50 8.91
C LEU A 167 0.56 -12.85 10.20
N THR A 168 0.81 -14.12 10.46
CA THR A 168 1.65 -14.58 11.58
C THR A 168 3.09 -14.07 11.51
N ASN A 169 3.56 -13.64 10.33
CA ASN A 169 4.90 -13.08 10.12
C ASN A 169 4.96 -11.55 10.34
N LEU A 170 3.86 -10.89 10.70
CA LEU A 170 3.84 -9.43 10.92
C LEU A 170 4.94 -8.93 11.87
N PRO A 171 5.26 -9.60 13.00
CA PRO A 171 6.36 -9.16 13.85
C PRO A 171 7.70 -9.14 13.12
N THR A 172 8.00 -10.18 12.34
CA THR A 172 9.22 -10.27 11.52
C THR A 172 9.26 -9.16 10.47
N ILE A 173 8.15 -8.94 9.77
CA ILE A 173 8.03 -7.86 8.77
C ILE A 173 8.28 -6.51 9.43
N PHE A 174 7.69 -6.25 10.59
CA PHE A 174 7.88 -4.98 11.31
C PHE A 174 9.33 -4.79 11.76
N SER A 175 10.00 -5.84 12.22
CA SER A 175 11.42 -5.80 12.57
C SER A 175 12.28 -5.39 11.37
N ILE A 176 12.04 -5.96 10.19
CA ILE A 176 12.72 -5.63 8.95
C ILE A 176 12.46 -4.16 8.56
N LEU A 177 11.20 -3.74 8.58
CA LEU A 177 10.79 -2.39 8.16
C LEU A 177 11.25 -1.30 9.13
N ARG A 178 11.36 -1.59 10.44
CA ARG A 178 11.86 -0.67 11.47
C ARG A 178 13.24 -0.12 11.13
N GLU A 179 14.10 -0.97 10.58
CA GLU A 179 15.47 -0.62 10.23
C GLU A 179 15.60 0.16 8.91
N GLN A 180 14.49 0.29 8.17
CA GLN A 180 14.49 1.00 6.89
C GLN A 180 14.17 2.49 7.06
N PRO A 181 14.81 3.38 6.30
CA PRO A 181 14.57 4.81 6.42
C PRO A 181 13.24 5.28 5.80
N GLY A 182 12.62 4.47 4.93
CA GLY A 182 11.35 4.79 4.27
C GLY A 182 10.13 4.76 5.18
N LYS A 183 8.99 5.13 4.64
CA LYS A 183 7.68 5.05 5.28
C LYS A 183 6.86 3.93 4.63
N PHE A 184 6.20 3.12 5.44
CA PHE A 184 5.63 1.87 4.98
C PHE A 184 4.15 1.77 5.33
N ILE A 185 3.35 1.39 4.34
CA ILE A 185 2.02 0.84 4.55
C ILE A 185 2.13 -0.67 4.43
N VAL A 186 1.86 -1.38 5.51
CA VAL A 186 1.61 -2.82 5.46
C VAL A 186 0.16 -3.00 5.05
N PHE A 187 -0.05 -3.57 3.87
CA PHE A 187 -1.36 -3.70 3.25
C PHE A 187 -1.88 -5.12 3.35
N VAL A 188 -3.07 -5.27 3.92
CA VAL A 188 -3.80 -6.54 4.05
C VAL A 188 -5.09 -6.44 3.26
N ASP A 189 -5.15 -7.10 2.10
CA ASP A 189 -6.32 -7.04 1.22
C ASP A 189 -7.32 -8.14 1.55
N ASP A 190 -8.61 -7.80 1.41
CA ASP A 190 -9.78 -8.69 1.59
C ASP A 190 -9.81 -9.45 2.92
N LEU A 191 -9.52 -8.73 4.02
CA LEU A 191 -9.54 -9.27 5.37
C LEU A 191 -10.92 -9.86 5.70
N ALA A 192 -10.95 -11.17 5.87
CA ALA A 192 -12.13 -11.89 6.34
C ALA A 192 -11.99 -12.17 7.84
N PHE A 193 -13.01 -11.84 8.59
CA PHE A 193 -13.02 -12.03 10.04
C PHE A 193 -13.46 -13.48 10.37
N ASN A 194 -12.48 -14.38 10.48
CA ASN A 194 -12.67 -15.73 10.98
C ASN A 194 -11.94 -15.88 12.33
N ASP A 195 -12.67 -16.04 13.39
CA ASP A 195 -12.23 -15.88 14.77
C ASP A 195 -11.26 -16.97 15.28
N SER A 196 -11.17 -18.09 14.58
CA SER A 196 -10.44 -19.26 15.06
C SER A 196 -9.07 -19.49 14.39
N CYS A 197 -8.58 -18.54 13.58
CA CYS A 197 -7.32 -18.74 12.88
C CYS A 197 -6.17 -17.95 13.52
N PRO A 198 -4.94 -18.53 13.54
CA PRO A 198 -3.74 -17.89 14.10
C PRO A 198 -3.45 -16.52 13.50
N GLU A 199 -3.80 -16.31 12.23
CA GLU A 199 -3.60 -15.08 11.48
C GLU A 199 -4.40 -13.92 12.08
N TYR A 200 -5.63 -14.19 12.52
CA TYR A 200 -6.47 -13.21 13.21
C TYR A 200 -5.85 -12.78 14.53
N THR A 201 -5.40 -13.74 15.35
CA THR A 201 -4.75 -13.47 16.63
C THR A 201 -3.46 -12.67 16.44
N ALA A 202 -2.66 -13.01 15.43
CA ALA A 202 -1.43 -12.28 15.12
C ALA A 202 -1.71 -10.82 14.75
N LEU A 203 -2.70 -10.58 13.89
CA LEU A 203 -3.08 -9.22 13.51
C LEU A 203 -3.64 -8.42 14.70
N LYS A 204 -4.48 -9.05 15.53
CA LYS A 204 -5.03 -8.45 16.75
C LYS A 204 -3.90 -8.02 17.69
N THR A 205 -2.95 -8.90 17.99
CA THR A 205 -1.80 -8.61 18.86
C THR A 205 -0.97 -7.43 18.33
N VAL A 206 -0.76 -7.37 17.02
CA VAL A 206 0.01 -6.29 16.39
C VAL A 206 -0.74 -4.95 16.45
N LEU A 207 -2.06 -4.94 16.29
CA LEU A 207 -2.88 -3.73 16.35
C LEU A 207 -3.05 -3.21 17.78
N GLU A 208 -3.14 -4.10 18.76
CA GLU A 208 -3.25 -3.76 20.19
C GLU A 208 -1.95 -3.16 20.75
N GLY A 209 -0.81 -3.51 20.18
CA GLY A 209 0.50 -3.16 20.70
C GLY A 209 0.90 -4.09 21.83
N GLY A 210 1.80 -5.05 21.54
CA GLY A 210 2.46 -5.85 22.58
C GLY A 210 3.61 -5.10 23.25
N LEU A 211 4.52 -5.83 23.93
CA LEU A 211 5.78 -5.26 24.44
C LEU A 211 6.60 -4.59 23.33
N GLU A 212 6.52 -5.09 22.11
CA GLU A 212 7.14 -4.48 20.95
C GLU A 212 6.14 -3.55 20.26
N ALA A 213 6.34 -2.25 20.44
CA ALA A 213 5.51 -1.23 19.80
C ALA A 213 5.66 -1.26 18.26
N ARG A 214 4.59 -0.97 17.56
CA ARG A 214 4.60 -0.75 16.11
C ARG A 214 5.69 0.27 15.74
N PRO A 215 6.50 0.02 14.71
CA PRO A 215 7.49 0.98 14.25
C PRO A 215 6.84 2.31 13.85
N SER A 216 7.45 3.43 14.19
CA SER A 216 6.93 4.78 13.89
C SER A 216 6.90 5.11 12.38
N ASN A 217 7.57 4.31 11.57
CA ASN A 217 7.60 4.42 10.13
C ASN A 217 6.64 3.45 9.41
N VAL A 218 5.80 2.72 10.15
CA VAL A 218 4.88 1.71 9.61
C VAL A 218 3.45 1.97 10.07
N VAL A 219 2.49 1.83 9.16
CA VAL A 219 1.05 1.73 9.44
C VAL A 219 0.44 0.51 8.76
N VAL A 220 -0.64 -0.01 9.32
CA VAL A 220 -1.41 -1.11 8.72
C VAL A 220 -2.67 -0.57 8.08
N TYR A 221 -2.83 -0.81 6.78
CA TYR A 221 -4.08 -0.56 6.07
C TYR A 221 -4.68 -1.90 5.65
N ALA A 222 -5.93 -2.12 6.00
CA ALA A 222 -6.64 -3.34 5.64
C ALA A 222 -7.93 -3.01 4.88
N THR A 223 -8.32 -3.90 3.98
CA THR A 223 -9.65 -3.84 3.36
C THR A 223 -10.50 -5.00 3.83
N SER A 224 -11.81 -4.79 3.94
CA SER A 224 -12.76 -5.85 4.25
C SER A 224 -14.08 -5.64 3.52
N ASN A 225 -14.72 -6.74 3.16
CA ASN A 225 -16.01 -6.71 2.49
C ASN A 225 -17.18 -6.86 3.47
N ARG A 226 -18.21 -6.00 3.34
CA ARG A 226 -19.39 -6.00 4.18
C ARG A 226 -20.09 -7.36 4.26
N ARG A 227 -20.05 -8.14 3.18
CA ARG A 227 -20.67 -9.47 3.12
C ARG A 227 -19.99 -10.48 4.04
N ASN A 228 -18.71 -10.31 4.34
CA ASN A 228 -18.00 -11.20 5.24
C ASN A 228 -18.45 -11.04 6.69
N ILE A 229 -18.97 -9.86 7.06
CA ILE A 229 -19.53 -9.59 8.40
C ILE A 229 -21.02 -10.02 8.48
N VAL A 230 -21.79 -9.89 7.39
CA VAL A 230 -23.23 -10.14 7.38
C VAL A 230 -23.59 -11.60 7.08
N ARG A 231 -22.82 -12.31 6.25
CA ARG A 231 -23.10 -13.72 5.94
C ARG A 231 -23.13 -14.61 7.16
N GLN A 232 -22.31 -14.31 8.14
CA GLN A 232 -22.27 -15.06 9.38
C GLN A 232 -23.54 -14.85 10.25
N ARG A 233 -24.21 -13.68 10.15
CA ARG A 233 -25.48 -13.44 10.86
C ARG A 233 -26.65 -14.34 10.43
N PHE A 234 -26.62 -14.85 9.19
CA PHE A 234 -27.73 -15.68 8.68
C PHE A 234 -27.48 -17.18 8.75
N SER A 235 -26.22 -17.62 8.66
CA SER A 235 -25.86 -19.04 8.78
C SER A 235 -25.79 -19.54 10.23
N GLU A 236 -25.51 -18.65 11.17
CA GLU A 236 -25.31 -18.96 12.59
C GLU A 236 -26.63 -18.97 13.39
N ARG A 237 -27.77 -18.59 12.80
CA ARG A 237 -29.07 -18.57 13.46
C ARG A 237 -29.69 -19.94 13.76
N GLN A 238 -29.05 -21.02 13.39
CA GLN A 238 -29.64 -22.35 13.52
C GLN A 238 -29.03 -23.25 14.59
N ASP A 239 -27.86 -22.98 15.17
CA ASP A 239 -27.23 -24.03 16.01
C ASP A 239 -26.34 -23.63 17.22
N ASP A 240 -26.34 -22.40 17.79
CA ASP A 240 -25.46 -22.26 19.00
C ASP A 240 -25.86 -21.20 20.04
N VAL A 241 -25.71 -21.61 21.32
CA VAL A 241 -25.90 -20.81 22.55
C VAL A 241 -24.75 -19.79 22.77
N ASN A 242 -23.65 -19.84 21.99
CA ASN A 242 -22.47 -19.01 22.10
C ASN A 242 -22.41 -17.83 21.11
N GLU A 243 -23.55 -17.46 20.49
CA GLU A 243 -23.61 -16.41 19.43
C GLU A 243 -23.11 -15.03 19.88
N ARG A 244 -23.24 -14.68 21.15
CA ARG A 244 -22.87 -13.36 21.65
C ARG A 244 -21.34 -13.19 21.73
N ASP A 245 -20.64 -14.20 22.21
CA ASP A 245 -19.18 -14.15 22.39
C ASP A 245 -18.46 -14.05 21.04
N THR A 246 -18.94 -14.80 20.04
CA THR A 246 -18.39 -14.77 18.66
C THR A 246 -18.62 -13.42 17.96
N LEU A 247 -19.75 -12.77 18.20
CA LEU A 247 -20.03 -11.44 17.63
C LEU A 247 -19.20 -10.34 18.31
N GLU A 248 -19.01 -10.41 19.61
CA GLU A 248 -18.17 -9.47 20.36
C GLU A 248 -16.71 -9.57 19.95
N GLU A 249 -16.18 -10.76 19.72
CA GLU A 249 -14.82 -10.96 19.21
C GLU A 249 -14.62 -10.42 17.77
N LYS A 250 -15.63 -10.57 16.90
CA LYS A 250 -15.60 -10.06 15.51
C LYS A 250 -15.58 -8.53 15.42
N PHE A 251 -16.31 -7.87 16.30
CA PHE A 251 -16.23 -6.42 16.47
C PHE A 251 -14.88 -6.01 17.08
N SER A 252 -14.28 -6.88 17.89
CA SER A 252 -13.01 -6.66 18.56
C SER A 252 -11.86 -6.31 17.61
N LEU A 253 -11.69 -6.98 16.46
CA LEU A 253 -10.61 -6.63 15.51
C LEU A 253 -10.87 -5.34 14.75
N ALA A 254 -12.11 -5.12 14.29
CA ALA A 254 -12.46 -3.87 13.61
C ALA A 254 -12.28 -2.65 14.53
N ASP A 255 -12.54 -2.82 15.83
CA ASP A 255 -12.37 -1.78 16.85
C ASP A 255 -10.90 -1.48 17.17
N ARG A 256 -9.96 -2.34 16.77
CA ARG A 256 -8.51 -2.11 16.91
C ARG A 256 -7.92 -1.22 15.82
N PHE A 257 -8.67 -0.98 14.75
CA PHE A 257 -8.27 0.02 13.78
C PHE A 257 -8.67 1.42 14.27
N ASP A 258 -7.71 2.32 14.34
CA ASP A 258 -7.92 3.68 14.83
C ASP A 258 -8.91 4.48 13.96
N LEU A 259 -8.94 4.18 12.65
CA LEU A 259 -9.81 4.83 11.68
C LEU A 259 -10.51 3.80 10.80
N ARG A 260 -11.82 3.94 10.67
CA ARG A 260 -12.65 3.11 9.77
C ARG A 260 -13.28 3.97 8.69
N LEU A 261 -13.04 3.60 7.43
CA LEU A 261 -13.56 4.30 6.26
C LEU A 261 -14.55 3.39 5.54
N THR A 262 -15.78 3.88 5.35
CA THR A 262 -16.88 3.07 4.81
C THR A 262 -17.10 3.38 3.33
N PHE A 263 -17.01 2.36 2.49
CA PHE A 263 -17.24 2.40 1.05
C PHE A 263 -18.55 1.67 0.73
N SER A 264 -19.67 2.39 0.79
CA SER A 264 -20.99 1.83 0.47
C SER A 264 -21.15 1.68 -1.04
N ALA A 265 -21.98 0.71 -1.46
CA ALA A 265 -22.35 0.61 -2.87
C ALA A 265 -22.95 1.93 -3.36
N PRO A 266 -22.55 2.41 -4.55
CA PRO A 266 -23.10 3.64 -5.10
C PRO A 266 -24.58 3.45 -5.45
N THR A 267 -25.33 4.54 -5.34
CA THR A 267 -26.66 4.65 -5.89
C THR A 267 -26.62 4.53 -7.42
N GLN A 268 -27.80 4.37 -8.05
CA GLN A 268 -27.88 4.31 -9.52
C GLN A 268 -27.38 5.61 -10.18
N GLU A 269 -27.68 6.76 -9.58
CA GLU A 269 -27.23 8.08 -10.07
C GLU A 269 -25.71 8.24 -9.97
N GLU A 270 -25.13 7.83 -8.85
CA GLU A 270 -23.67 7.81 -8.67
C GLU A 270 -23.00 6.84 -9.63
N TYR A 271 -23.60 5.68 -9.89
CA TYR A 271 -23.10 4.74 -10.90
C TYR A 271 -23.10 5.37 -12.30
N PHE A 272 -24.14 6.10 -12.69
CA PHE A 272 -24.19 6.81 -13.96
C PHE A 272 -23.15 7.93 -14.04
N THR A 273 -22.89 8.61 -12.92
CA THR A 273 -21.83 9.61 -12.82
C THR A 273 -20.45 8.98 -13.03
N ILE A 274 -20.20 7.80 -12.46
CA ILE A 274 -18.95 7.06 -12.70
C ILE A 274 -18.83 6.66 -14.18
N CYS A 275 -19.89 6.14 -14.78
CA CYS A 275 -19.86 5.74 -16.20
C CYS A 275 -19.49 6.92 -17.11
N ARG A 276 -20.14 8.09 -16.91
CA ARG A 276 -19.87 9.31 -17.68
C ARG A 276 -18.42 9.76 -17.51
N ALA A 277 -17.96 9.88 -16.27
CA ALA A 277 -16.58 10.30 -15.99
C ALA A 277 -15.53 9.36 -16.62
N LEU A 278 -15.79 8.04 -16.62
CA LEU A 278 -14.90 7.07 -17.27
C LEU A 278 -14.94 7.14 -18.79
N LEU A 279 -16.10 7.41 -19.42
CA LEU A 279 -16.22 7.60 -20.86
C LEU A 279 -15.49 8.88 -21.30
N ASP A 280 -15.70 9.98 -20.57
CA ASP A 280 -15.04 11.26 -20.80
C ASP A 280 -13.52 11.15 -20.70
N ALA A 281 -13.02 10.48 -19.66
CA ALA A 281 -11.59 10.23 -19.47
C ALA A 281 -10.94 9.42 -20.61
N ARG A 282 -11.72 8.60 -21.32
CA ARG A 282 -11.26 7.84 -22.50
C ARG A 282 -11.47 8.56 -23.82
N GLY A 283 -12.09 9.73 -23.81
CA GLY A 283 -12.42 10.49 -25.01
C GLY A 283 -13.45 9.80 -25.90
N VAL A 284 -14.25 8.88 -25.37
CA VAL A 284 -15.32 8.20 -26.11
C VAL A 284 -16.45 9.20 -26.34
N LYS A 285 -16.85 9.40 -27.59
CA LYS A 285 -18.03 10.19 -27.92
C LYS A 285 -19.28 9.34 -27.70
N TYR A 286 -20.21 9.84 -26.92
CA TYR A 286 -21.46 9.12 -26.61
C TYR A 286 -22.64 10.06 -26.48
N ASP A 287 -23.81 9.52 -26.75
CA ASP A 287 -25.09 10.12 -26.36
C ASP A 287 -25.59 9.44 -25.10
N TRP A 288 -25.66 10.19 -23.99
CA TRP A 288 -26.02 9.62 -22.70
C TRP A 288 -27.47 9.13 -22.66
N GLU A 289 -28.41 9.77 -23.35
CA GLU A 289 -29.79 9.34 -23.37
C GLU A 289 -29.92 7.93 -23.97
N THR A 290 -29.15 7.65 -25.00
CA THR A 290 -29.07 6.31 -25.63
C THR A 290 -28.30 5.31 -24.79
N LEU A 291 -27.23 5.71 -24.07
CA LEU A 291 -26.42 4.79 -23.27
C LEU A 291 -27.01 4.49 -21.87
N MET A 292 -27.77 5.41 -21.29
CA MET A 292 -28.30 5.24 -19.94
C MET A 292 -29.15 3.96 -19.77
N PRO A 293 -30.08 3.61 -20.69
CA PRO A 293 -30.83 2.34 -20.58
C PRO A 293 -29.92 1.11 -20.64
N ARG A 294 -28.87 1.15 -21.47
CA ARG A 294 -27.87 0.07 -21.58
C ARG A 294 -27.05 -0.05 -20.28
N ALA A 295 -26.61 1.08 -19.71
CA ALA A 295 -25.90 1.12 -18.44
C ALA A 295 -26.77 0.56 -17.29
N ARG A 296 -28.07 0.88 -17.27
CA ARG A 296 -29.03 0.33 -16.32
C ARG A 296 -29.20 -1.18 -16.50
N ALA A 297 -29.41 -1.66 -17.71
CA ALA A 297 -29.51 -3.10 -17.98
C ALA A 297 -28.24 -3.85 -17.57
N TRP A 298 -27.05 -3.22 -17.74
CA TRP A 298 -25.79 -3.79 -17.32
C TRP A 298 -25.71 -4.01 -15.81
N THR A 299 -26.22 -3.08 -15.00
CA THR A 299 -26.24 -3.28 -13.53
C THR A 299 -27.14 -4.44 -13.11
N VAL A 300 -28.23 -4.69 -13.80
CA VAL A 300 -29.13 -5.83 -13.52
C VAL A 300 -28.42 -7.17 -13.83
N SER A 301 -27.77 -7.26 -14.97
CA SER A 301 -27.06 -8.50 -15.37
C SER A 301 -25.79 -8.77 -14.53
N HIS A 302 -25.21 -7.75 -13.86
CA HIS A 302 -23.99 -7.87 -13.07
C HIS A 302 -24.20 -7.71 -11.56
N ASN A 303 -25.45 -7.86 -11.09
CA ASN A 303 -25.84 -7.87 -9.67
C ASN A 303 -25.49 -6.56 -8.90
N GLY A 304 -25.78 -5.40 -9.48
CA GLY A 304 -25.75 -4.13 -8.77
C GLY A 304 -24.86 -3.05 -9.35
N CYS A 305 -24.72 -1.97 -8.60
CA CYS A 305 -23.92 -0.80 -8.95
C CYS A 305 -22.58 -0.86 -8.24
N SER A 306 -21.47 -0.68 -8.96
CA SER A 306 -20.15 -0.46 -8.37
C SER A 306 -19.20 0.19 -9.38
N PRO A 307 -18.12 0.86 -8.93
CA PRO A 307 -17.07 1.36 -9.81
C PRO A 307 -16.44 0.30 -10.71
N ARG A 308 -16.33 -0.95 -10.23
CA ARG A 308 -15.86 -2.08 -11.04
C ARG A 308 -16.80 -2.39 -12.19
N ILE A 309 -18.11 -2.45 -11.90
CA ILE A 309 -19.14 -2.73 -12.91
C ILE A 309 -19.24 -1.58 -13.92
N ALA A 310 -19.09 -0.32 -13.46
CA ALA A 310 -19.05 0.84 -14.35
C ALA A 310 -17.83 0.77 -15.30
N ARG A 311 -16.66 0.41 -14.80
CA ARG A 311 -15.47 0.22 -15.63
C ARG A 311 -15.67 -0.87 -16.68
N GLN A 312 -16.21 -2.02 -16.28
CA GLN A 312 -16.52 -3.12 -17.21
C GLN A 312 -17.51 -2.69 -18.31
N PHE A 313 -18.55 -1.93 -17.95
CA PHE A 313 -19.49 -1.37 -18.91
C PHE A 313 -18.77 -0.44 -19.90
N VAL A 314 -17.98 0.49 -19.40
CA VAL A 314 -17.24 1.45 -20.25
C VAL A 314 -16.20 0.76 -21.13
N ASP A 315 -15.51 -0.28 -20.61
CA ASP A 315 -14.60 -1.12 -21.40
C ASP A 315 -15.33 -1.81 -22.56
N TYR A 316 -16.53 -2.34 -22.27
CA TYR A 316 -17.37 -2.98 -23.29
C TYR A 316 -17.84 -2.00 -24.38
N ILE A 317 -18.25 -0.80 -23.98
CA ILE A 317 -18.69 0.24 -24.95
C ILE A 317 -17.50 0.72 -25.80
N ALA A 318 -16.37 1.02 -25.17
CA ALA A 318 -15.17 1.48 -25.86
C ALA A 318 -14.57 0.43 -26.83
N GLY A 319 -14.70 -0.86 -26.49
CA GLY A 319 -14.22 -1.97 -27.33
C GLY A 319 -15.17 -2.37 -28.46
N GLY A 320 -16.44 -1.99 -28.39
CA GLY A 320 -17.45 -2.33 -29.39
C GLY A 320 -17.62 -1.30 -30.54
N GLU A 321 -16.91 -0.18 -30.45
CA GLU A 321 -16.89 0.87 -31.49
C GLU A 321 -15.63 0.78 -32.40
N ALA A 322 -14.92 -0.34 -32.38
CA ALA A 322 -13.76 -0.59 -33.25
C ALA A 322 -14.16 -1.36 -34.53
#